data_0eb221c93552dfd200419a3811c0bc52
#
_entry.id   0eb221c93552dfd200419a3811c0bc52
#
_cell.length_a   1.000
_cell.length_b   1.000
_cell.length_c   1.000
_cell.angle_alpha   90.00
_cell.angle_beta   90.00
_cell.angle_gamma   90.00
#
_symmetry.space_group_name_H-M   'P 1'
#
loop_
_entity.id
_entity.type
_entity.pdbx_description
1 polymer ?
#
loop_
_entity_poly.entity_id
_entity_poly.type
_entity_poly.pdbx_seq_one_letter_code
_entity_poly.pdbx_strand_id
1 'polypeptide(L)'
;MADHSDTDVFTEAGRLRTLLKFEFYFPSSTQYGAEVLTELRLLGAGVHDEAWRCDPETAATLLGKADLLVAHLVLRPYLDAYLVVADRLAAEPCDPEPVDEQRLLAECLAVGQQWLLQHRITSAESVSLELFRTALRVAGKRHLLIANAAAQGRREFAAEIAADVERADAIAELARKGTP
;
A
#
# COMPACT_ATOMS: atom_id res chain seq x y z
N MET A 1 2.51 4.26 -17.32
CA MET A 1 3.37 3.65 -16.30
C MET A 1 4.24 4.76 -15.73
N ALA A 2 4.01 5.18 -14.49
CA ALA A 2 4.94 6.09 -13.83
C ALA A 2 6.21 5.29 -13.53
N ASP A 3 7.34 5.75 -14.06
CA ASP A 3 8.64 5.16 -13.82
C ASP A 3 9.02 5.42 -12.35
N HIS A 4 8.81 4.41 -11.49
CA HIS A 4 9.15 4.45 -10.07
C HIS A 4 10.63 4.15 -9.81
N SER A 5 11.44 4.05 -10.87
CA SER A 5 12.87 3.73 -10.79
C SER A 5 13.70 4.87 -10.16
N ASP A 6 13.10 6.03 -9.94
CA ASP A 6 13.81 7.25 -9.50
C ASP A 6 13.54 7.64 -8.03
N THR A 7 12.71 6.86 -7.31
CA THR A 7 12.40 7.13 -5.90
C THR A 7 13.41 6.42 -5.00
N ASP A 8 13.98 7.15 -4.03
CA ASP A 8 14.85 6.54 -3.02
C ASP A 8 14.06 5.65 -2.06
N VAL A 9 14.74 4.64 -1.49
CA VAL A 9 14.13 3.63 -0.61
C VAL A 9 13.55 4.23 0.66
N PHE A 10 14.14 5.30 1.20
CA PHE A 10 13.66 5.93 2.43
C PHE A 10 12.39 6.75 2.22
N THR A 11 12.30 7.45 1.08
CA THR A 11 11.08 8.14 0.67
C THR A 11 9.93 7.14 0.51
N GLU A 12 10.18 6.01 -0.15
CA GLU A 12 9.18 4.97 -0.33
C GLU A 12 8.77 4.29 1.00
N ALA A 13 9.71 3.97 1.86
CA ALA A 13 9.43 3.45 3.20
C ALA A 13 8.59 4.44 4.03
N GLY A 14 8.91 5.74 3.97
CA GLY A 14 8.14 6.80 4.62
C GLY A 14 6.72 6.93 4.07
N ARG A 15 6.53 6.75 2.77
CA ARG A 15 5.23 6.73 2.11
C ARG A 15 4.38 5.55 2.62
N LEU A 16 4.93 4.34 2.61
CA LEU A 16 4.26 3.12 3.12
C LEU A 16 3.93 3.25 4.60
N ARG A 17 4.85 3.75 5.42
CA ARG A 17 4.58 4.06 6.83
C ARG A 17 3.38 5.01 6.98
N THR A 18 3.29 6.05 6.15
CA THR A 18 2.19 7.02 6.18
C THR A 18 0.87 6.40 5.74
N LEU A 19 0.90 5.50 4.76
CA LEU A 19 -0.26 4.76 4.29
C LEU A 19 -0.82 3.84 5.37
N LEU A 20 0.06 3.09 6.05
CA LEU A 20 -0.30 2.02 6.99
C LEU A 20 -0.34 2.45 8.46
N LYS A 21 -0.16 3.73 8.76
CA LYS A 21 -0.04 4.26 10.14
C LYS A 21 -1.25 4.06 11.05
N PHE A 22 -2.39 3.69 10.50
CA PHE A 22 -3.59 3.39 11.28
C PHE A 22 -3.77 1.90 11.53
N GLU A 23 -2.99 1.06 10.86
CA GLU A 23 -3.00 -0.40 11.02
C GLU A 23 -1.86 -0.87 11.92
N PHE A 24 -0.73 -0.21 11.85
CA PHE A 24 0.49 -0.60 12.56
C PHE A 24 1.01 0.55 13.42
N TYR A 25 1.61 0.18 14.56
CA TYR A 25 2.38 1.13 15.34
C TYR A 25 3.74 1.35 14.66
N PHE A 26 4.05 2.61 14.42
CA PHE A 26 5.36 3.01 13.90
C PHE A 26 6.04 3.97 14.89
N PRO A 27 7.35 3.89 15.06
CA PRO A 27 8.11 4.87 15.82
C PRO A 27 8.07 6.25 15.13
N SER A 28 8.75 7.24 15.71
CA SER A 28 8.92 8.54 15.06
C SER A 28 9.55 8.40 13.67
N SER A 29 9.33 9.36 12.78
CA SER A 29 9.87 9.30 11.41
C SER A 29 11.39 9.12 11.38
N THR A 30 12.11 9.86 12.26
CA THR A 30 13.57 9.77 12.38
C THR A 30 14.02 8.39 12.87
N GLN A 31 13.36 7.83 13.87
CA GLN A 31 13.67 6.50 14.38
C GLN A 31 13.36 5.42 13.35
N TYR A 32 12.23 5.53 12.64
CA TYR A 32 11.85 4.60 11.57
C TYR A 32 12.90 4.59 10.44
N GLY A 33 13.37 5.77 10.00
CA GLY A 33 14.44 5.85 9.00
C GLY A 33 15.73 5.17 9.47
N ALA A 34 16.12 5.37 10.73
CA ALA A 34 17.29 4.72 11.32
C ALA A 34 17.15 3.18 11.39
N GLU A 35 15.96 2.69 11.71
CA GLU A 35 15.65 1.25 11.72
C GLU A 35 15.73 0.67 10.30
N VAL A 36 15.11 1.32 9.30
CA VAL A 36 15.20 0.90 7.89
C VAL A 36 16.67 0.85 7.43
N LEU A 37 17.46 1.85 7.76
CA LEU A 37 18.89 1.88 7.44
C LEU A 37 19.63 0.69 8.07
N THR A 38 19.32 0.38 9.31
CA THR A 38 19.94 -0.74 10.04
C THR A 38 19.62 -2.07 9.38
N GLU A 39 18.36 -2.31 9.02
CA GLU A 39 17.92 -3.53 8.35
C GLU A 39 18.57 -3.68 6.95
N LEU A 40 18.63 -2.60 6.17
CA LEU A 40 19.29 -2.62 4.87
C LEU A 40 20.78 -2.98 4.98
N ARG A 41 21.47 -2.48 6.01
CA ARG A 41 22.88 -2.82 6.26
C ARG A 41 23.06 -4.28 6.69
N LEU A 42 22.15 -4.81 7.50
CA LEU A 42 22.16 -6.24 7.88
C LEU A 42 21.97 -7.15 6.67
N LEU A 43 21.16 -6.75 5.70
CA LEU A 43 21.00 -7.47 4.43
C LEU A 43 22.24 -7.33 3.50
N GLY A 44 23.24 -6.55 3.90
CA GLY A 44 24.44 -6.33 3.11
C GLY A 44 24.26 -5.34 1.97
N ALA A 45 23.23 -4.48 2.06
CA ALA A 45 23.10 -3.36 1.14
C ALA A 45 24.19 -2.33 1.42
N GLY A 46 24.91 -1.89 0.38
CA GLY A 46 25.93 -0.85 0.46
C GLY A 46 25.35 0.55 0.66
N VAL A 47 24.51 0.71 1.68
CA VAL A 47 23.81 1.97 1.96
C VAL A 47 24.72 2.94 2.68
N HIS A 48 24.97 4.07 2.07
CA HIS A 48 25.86 5.10 2.62
C HIS A 48 25.09 6.33 3.14
N ASP A 49 23.92 6.62 2.56
CA ASP A 49 23.08 7.78 2.93
C ASP A 49 21.57 7.49 2.75
N GLU A 50 20.75 8.47 3.14
CA GLU A 50 19.27 8.38 3.03
C GLU A 50 18.74 8.56 1.60
N ALA A 51 19.58 8.90 0.63
CA ALA A 51 19.21 9.03 -0.78
C ALA A 51 19.53 7.75 -1.59
N TRP A 52 19.75 6.62 -0.90
CA TRP A 52 20.10 5.36 -1.52
C TRP A 52 18.98 4.83 -2.41
N ARG A 53 19.35 4.52 -3.65
CA ARG A 53 18.47 3.93 -4.67
C ARG A 53 18.92 2.50 -4.94
N CYS A 54 17.93 1.67 -5.22
CA CYS A 54 18.17 0.26 -5.48
C CYS A 54 17.59 -0.10 -6.84
N ASP A 55 18.46 -0.60 -7.74
CA ASP A 55 17.99 -1.18 -9.00
C ASP A 55 17.27 -2.52 -8.75
N PRO A 56 16.43 -2.99 -9.70
CA PRO A 56 15.63 -4.21 -9.51
C PRO A 56 16.46 -5.48 -9.28
N GLU A 57 17.65 -5.59 -9.84
CA GLU A 57 18.54 -6.76 -9.69
C GLU A 57 19.13 -6.80 -8.28
N THR A 58 19.63 -5.66 -7.81
CA THR A 58 20.09 -5.48 -6.43
C THR A 58 18.97 -5.74 -5.43
N ALA A 59 17.76 -5.20 -5.68
CA ALA A 59 16.60 -5.45 -4.83
C ALA A 59 16.26 -6.95 -4.75
N ALA A 60 16.19 -7.65 -5.88
CA ALA A 60 15.95 -9.10 -5.92
C ALA A 60 17.03 -9.88 -5.16
N THR A 61 18.29 -9.49 -5.29
CA THR A 61 19.41 -10.10 -4.57
C THR A 61 19.29 -9.90 -3.05
N LEU A 62 18.94 -8.69 -2.60
CA LEU A 62 18.74 -8.39 -1.18
C LEU A 62 17.54 -9.14 -0.60
N LEU A 63 16.42 -9.15 -1.33
CA LEU A 63 15.22 -9.89 -0.93
C LEU A 63 15.51 -11.41 -0.86
N GLY A 64 16.33 -11.95 -1.75
CA GLY A 64 16.76 -13.34 -1.71
C GLY A 64 17.64 -13.70 -0.51
N LYS A 65 18.24 -12.72 0.17
CA LYS A 65 19.00 -12.91 1.42
C LYS A 65 18.12 -12.82 2.67
N ALA A 66 16.91 -12.30 2.55
CA ALA A 66 15.98 -12.24 3.67
C ALA A 66 15.41 -13.65 3.94
N ASP A 67 15.72 -14.23 5.10
CA ASP A 67 15.40 -15.62 5.47
C ASP A 67 13.88 -15.94 5.44
N LEU A 68 13.02 -14.94 5.60
CA LEU A 68 11.57 -15.10 5.60
C LEU A 68 10.90 -13.91 4.90
N LEU A 69 10.70 -14.03 3.60
CA LEU A 69 9.92 -13.08 2.81
C LEU A 69 8.40 -13.25 3.07
N VAL A 70 7.94 -12.93 4.28
CA VAL A 70 6.52 -13.03 4.66
C VAL A 70 5.82 -11.67 4.78
N ALA A 71 6.55 -10.57 4.75
CA ALA A 71 6.00 -9.23 4.94
C ALA A 71 4.88 -8.91 3.93
N HIS A 72 5.01 -9.34 2.68
CA HIS A 72 3.98 -9.19 1.65
C HIS A 72 2.68 -9.91 2.01
N LEU A 73 2.75 -11.09 2.67
CA LEU A 73 1.57 -11.84 3.11
C LEU A 73 0.84 -11.11 4.24
N VAL A 74 1.59 -10.49 5.16
CA VAL A 74 1.02 -9.70 6.27
C VAL A 74 0.35 -8.43 5.74
N LEU A 75 0.96 -7.75 4.76
CA LEU A 75 0.45 -6.50 4.23
C LEU A 75 -0.70 -6.68 3.24
N ARG A 76 -0.78 -7.81 2.56
CA ARG A 76 -1.71 -8.03 1.46
C ARG A 76 -3.18 -7.81 1.84
N PRO A 77 -3.72 -8.31 2.96
CA PRO A 77 -5.12 -8.07 3.33
C PRO A 77 -5.46 -6.59 3.49
N TYR A 78 -4.53 -5.80 4.01
CA TYR A 78 -4.71 -4.34 4.15
C TYR A 78 -4.69 -3.64 2.80
N LEU A 79 -3.75 -3.99 1.92
CA LEU A 79 -3.63 -3.42 0.58
C LEU A 79 -4.86 -3.77 -0.28
N ASP A 80 -5.34 -5.01 -0.21
CA ASP A 80 -6.55 -5.44 -0.90
C ASP A 80 -7.79 -4.66 -0.42
N ALA A 81 -7.93 -4.47 0.89
CA ALA A 81 -9.02 -3.67 1.45
C ALA A 81 -8.93 -2.20 1.00
N TYR A 82 -7.73 -1.62 1.02
CA TYR A 82 -7.49 -0.25 0.57
C TYR A 82 -7.76 -0.10 -0.92
N LEU A 83 -7.44 -1.13 -1.73
CA LEU A 83 -7.74 -1.13 -3.17
C LEU A 83 -9.24 -1.07 -3.44
N VAL A 84 -10.05 -1.84 -2.71
CA VAL A 84 -11.52 -1.79 -2.84
C VAL A 84 -12.05 -0.39 -2.56
N VAL A 85 -11.60 0.23 -1.45
CA VAL A 85 -12.03 1.59 -1.07
C VAL A 85 -11.56 2.63 -2.09
N ALA A 86 -10.32 2.55 -2.53
CA ALA A 86 -9.72 3.49 -3.47
C ALA A 86 -10.41 3.43 -4.85
N ASP A 87 -10.73 2.22 -5.33
CA ASP A 87 -11.48 2.01 -6.56
C ASP A 87 -12.90 2.60 -6.49
N ARG A 88 -13.62 2.35 -5.40
CA ARG A 88 -14.96 2.93 -5.21
C ARG A 88 -14.92 4.45 -5.09
N LEU A 89 -13.95 4.96 -4.33
CA LEU A 89 -13.76 6.39 -4.17
C LEU A 89 -13.38 7.09 -5.49
N ALA A 90 -12.59 6.45 -6.36
CA ALA A 90 -12.24 6.96 -7.68
C ALA A 90 -13.45 7.01 -8.62
N ALA A 91 -14.45 6.15 -8.40
CA ALA A 91 -15.71 6.13 -9.15
C ALA A 91 -16.74 7.18 -8.65
N GLU A 92 -16.53 7.77 -7.45
CA GLU A 92 -17.42 8.81 -6.92
C GLU A 92 -17.40 10.06 -7.80
N PRO A 93 -18.58 10.63 -8.08
CA PRO A 93 -18.67 11.89 -8.81
C PRO A 93 -18.02 13.04 -8.03
N CYS A 94 -17.64 14.09 -8.75
CA CYS A 94 -17.27 15.35 -8.13
C CYS A 94 -18.58 16.08 -7.74
N ASP A 95 -18.98 15.92 -6.48
CA ASP A 95 -20.26 16.43 -5.96
C ASP A 95 -19.99 17.64 -5.05
N PRO A 96 -20.90 18.64 -5.02
CA PRO A 96 -20.85 19.72 -4.04
C PRO A 96 -21.07 19.24 -2.58
N GLU A 97 -21.52 18.01 -2.38
CA GLU A 97 -21.64 17.40 -1.06
C GLU A 97 -20.44 16.51 -0.73
N PRO A 98 -20.08 16.38 0.56
CA PRO A 98 -19.07 15.40 0.99
C PRO A 98 -19.52 13.97 0.66
N VAL A 99 -18.55 13.06 0.52
CA VAL A 99 -18.84 11.65 0.30
C VAL A 99 -19.63 11.07 1.47
N ASP A 100 -20.73 10.39 1.18
CA ASP A 100 -21.48 9.62 2.17
C ASP A 100 -20.68 8.34 2.51
N GLU A 101 -19.96 8.39 3.64
CA GLU A 101 -19.11 7.29 4.07
C GLU A 101 -19.92 6.02 4.38
N GLN A 102 -21.17 6.11 4.87
CA GLN A 102 -21.97 4.93 5.18
C GLN A 102 -22.40 4.21 3.91
N ARG A 103 -22.85 4.96 2.89
CA ARG A 103 -23.17 4.42 1.58
C ARG A 103 -21.94 3.79 0.95
N LEU A 104 -20.81 4.50 0.93
CA LEU A 104 -19.56 4.03 0.35
C LEU A 104 -19.05 2.76 1.03
N LEU A 105 -19.13 2.64 2.35
CA LEU A 105 -18.78 1.43 3.09
C LEU A 105 -19.66 0.23 2.72
N ALA A 106 -20.98 0.45 2.53
CA ALA A 106 -21.88 -0.61 2.08
C ALA A 106 -21.55 -1.09 0.66
N GLU A 107 -21.22 -0.16 -0.24
CA GLU A 107 -20.75 -0.48 -1.59
C GLU A 107 -19.41 -1.24 -1.57
N CYS A 108 -18.45 -0.82 -0.73
CA CYS A 108 -17.17 -1.51 -0.57
C CYS A 108 -17.36 -2.95 -0.09
N LEU A 109 -18.31 -3.22 0.82
CA LEU A 109 -18.61 -4.58 1.25
C LEU A 109 -19.13 -5.44 0.09
N ALA A 110 -20.08 -4.92 -0.68
CA ALA A 110 -20.66 -5.65 -1.81
C ALA A 110 -19.59 -5.93 -2.89
N VAL A 111 -18.80 -4.92 -3.25
CA VAL A 111 -17.73 -5.02 -4.24
C VAL A 111 -16.59 -5.91 -3.74
N GLY A 112 -16.19 -5.78 -2.48
CA GLY A 112 -15.15 -6.62 -1.87
C GLY A 112 -15.54 -8.10 -1.90
N GLN A 113 -16.79 -8.44 -1.56
CA GLN A 113 -17.30 -9.81 -1.68
C GLN A 113 -17.28 -10.32 -3.12
N GLN A 114 -17.68 -9.47 -4.08
CA GLN A 114 -17.63 -9.83 -5.50
C GLN A 114 -16.18 -10.04 -5.96
N TRP A 115 -15.25 -9.18 -5.60
CA TRP A 115 -13.84 -9.30 -5.96
C TRP A 115 -13.16 -10.52 -5.33
N LEU A 116 -13.56 -10.90 -4.12
CA LEU A 116 -13.10 -12.13 -3.50
C LEU A 116 -13.54 -13.36 -4.31
N LEU A 117 -14.82 -13.41 -4.72
CA LEU A 117 -15.35 -14.50 -5.58
C LEU A 117 -14.71 -14.52 -6.97
N GLN A 118 -14.27 -13.39 -7.48
CA GLN A 118 -13.56 -13.25 -8.75
C GLN A 118 -12.05 -13.46 -8.63
N HIS A 119 -11.53 -13.76 -7.45
CA HIS A 119 -10.08 -13.86 -7.16
C HIS A 119 -9.27 -12.59 -7.51
N ARG A 120 -9.92 -11.41 -7.49
CA ARG A 120 -9.25 -10.12 -7.66
C ARG A 120 -8.57 -9.65 -6.39
N ILE A 121 -9.06 -10.10 -5.24
CA ILE A 121 -8.42 -9.96 -3.93
C ILE A 121 -8.19 -11.34 -3.35
N THR A 122 -7.18 -11.47 -2.49
CA THR A 122 -6.61 -12.76 -2.13
C THR A 122 -7.21 -13.36 -0.86
N SER A 123 -7.75 -12.54 0.04
CA SER A 123 -8.17 -12.97 1.38
C SER A 123 -9.57 -12.45 1.74
N ALA A 124 -10.37 -13.30 2.37
CA ALA A 124 -11.65 -12.90 2.95
C ALA A 124 -11.48 -11.86 4.09
N GLU A 125 -10.32 -11.83 4.74
CA GLU A 125 -9.99 -10.86 5.78
C GLU A 125 -9.96 -9.43 5.24
N SER A 126 -9.67 -9.24 3.94
CA SER A 126 -9.68 -7.94 3.27
C SER A 126 -11.10 -7.35 3.18
N VAL A 127 -12.15 -8.17 3.25
CA VAL A 127 -13.55 -7.73 3.20
C VAL A 127 -14.04 -7.41 4.61
N SER A 128 -13.53 -6.33 5.18
CA SER A 128 -13.78 -5.92 6.55
C SER A 128 -14.16 -4.46 6.63
N LEU A 129 -15.28 -4.15 7.31
CA LEU A 129 -15.70 -2.78 7.59
C LEU A 129 -14.64 -1.98 8.36
N GLU A 130 -13.87 -2.64 9.22
CA GLU A 130 -12.83 -1.98 10.00
C GLU A 130 -11.68 -1.53 9.10
N LEU A 131 -11.20 -2.42 8.24
CA LEU A 131 -10.16 -2.08 7.26
C LEU A 131 -10.64 -0.99 6.28
N PHE A 132 -11.88 -1.08 5.81
CA PHE A 132 -12.46 -0.06 4.94
C PHE A 132 -12.57 1.30 5.63
N ARG A 133 -12.98 1.36 6.91
CA ARG A 133 -12.97 2.60 7.70
C ARG A 133 -11.56 3.16 7.83
N THR A 134 -10.57 2.32 8.03
CA THR A 134 -9.18 2.77 8.13
C THR A 134 -8.69 3.32 6.79
N ALA A 135 -9.01 2.68 5.68
CA ALA A 135 -8.71 3.21 4.34
C ALA A 135 -9.39 4.57 4.10
N LEU A 136 -10.64 4.75 4.52
CA LEU A 136 -11.33 6.05 4.46
C LEU A 136 -10.67 7.10 5.34
N ARG A 137 -10.15 6.74 6.52
CA ARG A 137 -9.37 7.67 7.35
C ARG A 137 -8.11 8.16 6.64
N VAL A 138 -7.43 7.28 5.89
CA VAL A 138 -6.29 7.67 5.05
C VAL A 138 -6.74 8.64 3.95
N ALA A 139 -7.82 8.31 3.22
CA ALA A 139 -8.40 9.16 2.18
C ALA A 139 -8.85 10.53 2.74
N GLY A 140 -9.46 10.55 3.93
CA GLY A 140 -9.85 11.77 4.64
C GLY A 140 -8.66 12.68 4.96
N LYS A 141 -7.52 12.11 5.40
CA LYS A 141 -6.27 12.88 5.61
C LYS A 141 -5.69 13.46 4.33
N ARG A 142 -6.05 12.90 3.18
CA ARG A 142 -5.69 13.42 1.84
C ARG A 142 -6.77 14.33 1.26
N HIS A 143 -7.79 14.70 2.03
CA HIS A 143 -8.91 15.55 1.61
C HIS A 143 -9.71 14.98 0.41
N LEU A 144 -9.78 13.66 0.27
CA LEU A 144 -10.48 13.02 -0.85
C LEU A 144 -11.98 12.81 -0.59
N LEU A 145 -12.45 12.99 0.66
CA LEU A 145 -13.84 12.80 1.08
C LEU A 145 -14.66 14.09 1.14
N ILE A 146 -14.01 15.24 1.03
CA ILE A 146 -14.66 16.55 1.15
C ILE A 146 -15.49 16.90 -0.09
N ALA A 147 -16.39 17.85 0.07
CA ALA A 147 -17.12 18.45 -1.05
C ALA A 147 -16.18 18.95 -2.14
N ASN A 148 -16.55 18.75 -3.40
CA ASN A 148 -15.74 19.13 -4.57
C ASN A 148 -14.31 18.59 -4.59
N ALA A 149 -14.04 17.48 -3.88
CA ALA A 149 -12.73 16.85 -3.93
C ALA A 149 -12.37 16.48 -5.38
N ALA A 150 -11.15 16.82 -5.80
CA ALA A 150 -10.69 16.63 -7.17
C ALA A 150 -10.74 15.14 -7.55
N ALA A 151 -11.47 14.79 -8.59
CA ALA A 151 -11.54 13.42 -9.12
C ALA A 151 -10.15 12.87 -9.48
N GLN A 152 -9.22 13.77 -9.87
CA GLN A 152 -7.85 13.41 -10.16
C GLN A 152 -7.13 12.87 -8.92
N GLY A 153 -7.25 13.51 -7.74
CA GLY A 153 -6.63 13.03 -6.51
C GLY A 153 -7.16 11.66 -6.08
N ARG A 154 -8.45 11.39 -6.30
CA ARG A 154 -9.06 10.07 -6.04
C ARG A 154 -8.49 8.99 -6.97
N ARG A 155 -8.31 9.31 -8.26
CA ARG A 155 -7.68 8.40 -9.24
C ARG A 155 -6.21 8.15 -8.93
N GLU A 156 -5.47 9.18 -8.53
CA GLU A 156 -4.07 9.04 -8.10
C GLU A 156 -3.93 8.16 -6.87
N PHE A 157 -4.81 8.31 -5.90
CA PHE A 157 -4.87 7.43 -4.73
C PHE A 157 -5.14 5.97 -5.14
N ALA A 158 -6.11 5.73 -6.03
CA ALA A 158 -6.40 4.39 -6.53
C ALA A 158 -5.20 3.79 -7.30
N ALA A 159 -4.54 4.57 -8.13
CA ALA A 159 -3.36 4.13 -8.87
C ALA A 159 -2.18 3.80 -7.93
N GLU A 160 -1.98 4.59 -6.87
CA GLU A 160 -0.96 4.34 -5.85
C GLU A 160 -1.19 2.99 -5.16
N ILE A 161 -2.42 2.74 -4.68
CA ILE A 161 -2.74 1.48 -4.00
C ILE A 161 -2.62 0.28 -4.97
N ALA A 162 -3.07 0.42 -6.22
CA ALA A 162 -2.92 -0.63 -7.22
C ALA A 162 -1.44 -0.98 -7.46
N ALA A 163 -0.56 0.01 -7.55
CA ALA A 163 0.87 -0.19 -7.68
C ALA A 163 1.49 -0.88 -6.44
N ASP A 164 0.98 -0.61 -5.23
CA ASP A 164 1.43 -1.30 -4.02
C ASP A 164 1.01 -2.78 -4.01
N VAL A 165 -0.18 -3.08 -4.50
CA VAL A 165 -0.65 -4.46 -4.69
C VAL A 165 0.21 -5.20 -5.71
N GLU A 166 0.51 -4.59 -6.86
CA GLU A 166 1.40 -5.17 -7.88
C GLU A 166 2.81 -5.44 -7.34
N ARG A 167 3.35 -4.54 -6.51
CA ARG A 167 4.64 -4.76 -5.84
C ARG A 167 4.60 -5.91 -4.85
N ALA A 168 3.52 -6.04 -4.07
CA ALA A 168 3.34 -7.18 -3.18
C ALA A 168 3.27 -8.51 -3.95
N ASP A 169 2.62 -8.53 -5.12
CA ASP A 169 2.58 -9.69 -6.00
C ASP A 169 3.98 -10.03 -6.57
N ALA A 170 4.75 -9.03 -6.98
CA ALA A 170 6.11 -9.23 -7.45
C ALA A 170 7.02 -9.82 -6.35
N ILE A 171 6.89 -9.35 -5.10
CA ILE A 171 7.62 -9.90 -3.95
C ILE A 171 7.17 -11.35 -3.69
N ALA A 172 5.88 -11.65 -3.78
CA ALA A 172 5.37 -13.01 -3.62
C ALA A 172 5.92 -13.97 -4.68
N GLU A 173 6.09 -13.51 -5.91
CA GLU A 173 6.73 -14.28 -6.99
C GLU A 173 8.22 -14.57 -6.69
N LEU A 174 8.94 -13.57 -6.18
CA LEU A 174 10.35 -13.73 -5.79
C LEU A 174 10.49 -14.73 -4.63
N ALA A 175 9.62 -14.62 -3.61
CA ALA A 175 9.60 -15.54 -2.48
C ALA A 175 9.36 -16.99 -2.91
N ARG A 176 8.46 -17.23 -3.86
CA ARG A 176 8.19 -18.58 -4.40
C ARG A 176 9.37 -19.15 -5.20
N LYS A 177 10.13 -18.32 -5.89
CA LYS A 177 11.30 -18.74 -6.68
C LYS A 177 12.54 -18.97 -5.81
N GLY A 178 12.63 -18.33 -4.66
CA GLY A 178 13.75 -18.45 -3.72
C GLY A 178 13.63 -19.59 -2.72
N THR A 179 12.49 -20.31 -2.66
CA THR A 179 12.32 -21.49 -1.81
C THR A 179 12.86 -22.73 -2.54
N PRO A 180 13.94 -23.38 -2.07
CA PRO A 180 14.51 -24.60 -2.66
C PRO A 180 13.58 -25.81 -2.56
#